data_7b0eef848c22bf9604b40c681a50da1b
#
_entry.id   7b0eef848c22bf9604b40c681a50da1b
#
_cell.length_a   1.000
_cell.length_b   1.000
_cell.length_c   1.000
_cell.angle_alpha   90.00
_cell.angle_beta   90.00
_cell.angle_gamma   90.00
#
_symmetry.space_group_name_H-M   'P 1'
#
loop_
_entity.id
_entity.type
_entity.pdbx_description
1 polymer ?
#
loop_
_entity_poly.entity_id
_entity_poly.type
_entity_poly.pdbx_seq_one_letter_code
_entity_poly.pdbx_strand_id
1 'polypeptide(L)'
;SEAEKVFFDRNRELKKIGKDLPLAKTNSEFIGMLKLTDVGCDIFKKYYLLAKKKFKGKNFFNSVTFEKAYITDFMKFLLINKVKINFIEIKSNWKEIDTTEDLAKAQNFFLK
;
A
#
# COMPACT_ATOMS: atom_id res chain seq x y z
N SER A 1 8.25 -11.66 6.84
CA SER A 1 8.44 -10.45 6.07
C SER A 1 7.67 -9.29 6.66
N GLU A 2 8.31 -8.12 6.70
CA GLU A 2 7.68 -6.88 7.16
C GLU A 2 6.85 -6.22 6.06
N ALA A 3 6.86 -6.75 4.85
CA ALA A 3 6.18 -6.14 3.71
C ALA A 3 4.66 -6.19 3.85
N GLU A 4 4.01 -5.15 3.35
CA GLU A 4 2.55 -5.13 3.24
C GLU A 4 2.13 -6.11 2.15
N LYS A 5 1.28 -7.05 2.51
CA LYS A 5 0.76 -8.06 1.58
C LYS A 5 -0.49 -7.56 0.91
N VAL A 6 -0.70 -7.94 -0.35
CA VAL A 6 -1.88 -7.55 -1.10
C VAL A 6 -2.53 -8.76 -1.76
N PHE A 7 -3.83 -8.63 -1.99
CA PHE A 7 -4.59 -9.54 -2.85
C PHE A 7 -5.31 -8.72 -3.90
N PHE A 8 -5.08 -9.04 -5.17
CA PHE A 8 -5.81 -8.46 -6.29
C PHE A 8 -6.51 -9.58 -7.07
N ASP A 9 -7.63 -9.22 -7.70
CA ASP A 9 -8.45 -10.18 -8.43
C ASP A 9 -7.99 -10.32 -9.89
N ARG A 10 -8.77 -11.07 -10.69
CA ARG A 10 -8.47 -11.31 -12.12
C ARG A 10 -8.47 -10.01 -12.95
N ASN A 11 -9.20 -9.00 -12.50
CA ASN A 11 -9.30 -7.71 -13.18
C ASN A 11 -8.19 -6.74 -12.76
N ARG A 12 -7.19 -7.23 -12.01
CA ARG A 12 -6.09 -6.43 -11.46
C ARG A 12 -6.58 -5.34 -10.52
N GLU A 13 -7.71 -5.60 -9.87
CA GLU A 13 -8.27 -4.69 -8.88
C GLU A 13 -7.88 -5.14 -7.48
N LEU A 14 -7.34 -4.19 -6.71
CA LEU A 14 -6.94 -4.46 -5.33
C LEU A 14 -8.17 -4.75 -4.48
N LYS A 15 -8.13 -5.85 -3.74
CA LYS A 15 -9.22 -6.27 -2.85
C LYS A 15 -8.84 -6.22 -1.39
N LYS A 16 -7.60 -6.55 -1.04
CA LYS A 16 -7.13 -6.56 0.35
C LYS A 16 -5.67 -6.11 0.41
N ILE A 17 -5.31 -5.44 1.51
CA ILE A 17 -3.95 -5.03 1.79
C ILE A 17 -3.71 -5.06 3.31
N GLY A 18 -2.55 -5.52 3.73
CA GLY A 18 -2.16 -5.51 5.15
C GLY A 18 -1.04 -6.48 5.46
N LYS A 19 -0.30 -6.21 6.51
CA LYS A 19 0.77 -7.09 6.99
C LYS A 19 0.21 -8.39 7.57
N ASP A 20 -1.00 -8.31 8.09
CA ASP A 20 -1.68 -9.40 8.81
C ASP A 20 -2.43 -10.36 7.89
N LEU A 21 -2.42 -10.15 6.58
CA LEU A 21 -3.08 -11.05 5.64
C LEU A 21 -2.38 -12.41 5.62
N PRO A 22 -3.14 -13.51 5.69
CA PRO A 22 -2.57 -14.85 5.53
C PRO A 22 -1.92 -15.01 4.16
N LEU A 23 -0.79 -15.70 4.09
CA LEU A 23 -0.09 -15.94 2.82
C LEU A 23 -0.99 -16.63 1.79
N ALA A 24 -1.88 -17.53 2.23
CA ALA A 24 -2.80 -18.22 1.34
C ALA A 24 -3.81 -17.29 0.66
N LYS A 25 -3.98 -16.07 1.18
CA LYS A 25 -4.94 -15.08 0.64
C LYS A 25 -4.23 -13.86 0.06
N THR A 26 -2.96 -14.01 -0.31
CA THR A 26 -2.19 -12.93 -0.89
C THR A 26 -1.51 -13.43 -2.16
N ASN A 27 -1.26 -12.53 -3.09
CA ASN A 27 -0.57 -12.88 -4.33
C ASN A 27 0.54 -11.90 -4.71
N SER A 28 0.77 -10.87 -3.90
CA SER A 28 1.88 -9.93 -4.12
C SER A 28 2.16 -9.11 -2.87
N GLU A 29 3.17 -8.27 -2.96
CA GLU A 29 3.55 -7.33 -1.91
C GLU A 29 3.47 -5.89 -2.45
N PHE A 30 3.12 -4.96 -1.58
CA PHE A 30 3.10 -3.54 -1.90
C PHE A 30 4.50 -2.96 -1.67
N ILE A 31 5.07 -2.34 -2.68
CA ILE A 31 6.42 -1.77 -2.59
C ILE A 31 6.44 -0.28 -2.23
N GLY A 32 5.29 0.29 -1.88
CA GLY A 32 5.23 1.68 -1.42
C GLY A 32 5.08 2.71 -2.53
N MET A 33 4.77 2.30 -3.74
CA MET A 33 4.63 3.20 -4.88
C MET A 33 3.18 3.29 -5.35
N LEU A 34 2.69 4.52 -5.51
CA LEU A 34 1.34 4.80 -6.00
C LEU A 34 1.42 5.74 -7.19
N LYS A 35 0.58 5.49 -8.18
CA LYS A 35 0.39 6.39 -9.30
C LYS A 35 -1.06 6.88 -9.29
N LEU A 36 -1.24 8.19 -9.34
CA LEU A 36 -2.56 8.80 -9.34
C LEU A 36 -2.78 9.56 -10.64
N THR A 37 -3.93 9.33 -11.28
CA THR A 37 -4.38 10.18 -12.38
C THR A 37 -4.96 11.47 -11.80
N ASP A 38 -5.33 12.44 -12.66
CA ASP A 38 -5.98 13.66 -12.18
C ASP A 38 -7.26 13.34 -11.43
N VAL A 39 -8.08 12.44 -11.98
CA VAL A 39 -9.30 11.97 -11.32
C VAL A 39 -8.95 11.25 -10.02
N GLY A 40 -7.92 10.43 -10.04
CA GLY A 40 -7.42 9.72 -8.85
C GLY A 40 -6.98 10.67 -7.75
N CYS A 41 -6.32 11.77 -8.11
CA CYS A 41 -5.93 12.80 -7.13
C CYS A 41 -7.15 13.43 -6.46
N ASP A 42 -8.18 13.73 -7.23
CA ASP A 42 -9.41 14.32 -6.68
C ASP A 42 -10.12 13.35 -5.74
N ILE A 43 -10.19 12.08 -6.12
CA ILE A 43 -10.76 11.02 -5.27
C ILE A 43 -9.95 10.89 -3.98
N PHE A 44 -8.63 10.85 -4.09
CA PHE A 44 -7.72 10.74 -2.95
C PHE A 44 -7.93 11.88 -1.96
N LYS A 45 -7.97 13.12 -2.45
CA LYS A 45 -8.20 14.30 -1.63
C LYS A 45 -9.55 14.26 -0.93
N LYS A 46 -10.60 13.90 -1.67
CA LYS A 46 -11.96 13.81 -1.13
C LYS A 46 -12.01 12.85 0.06
N TYR A 47 -11.48 11.65 -0.12
CA TYR A 47 -11.52 10.64 0.94
C TYR A 47 -10.54 10.95 2.08
N TYR A 48 -9.42 11.59 1.77
CA TYR A 48 -8.50 12.05 2.81
C TYR A 48 -9.19 13.04 3.76
N LEU A 49 -9.87 14.04 3.21
CA LEU A 49 -10.60 15.03 4.01
C LEU A 49 -11.73 14.39 4.80
N LEU A 50 -12.43 13.44 4.20
CA LEU A 50 -13.50 12.71 4.88
C LEU A 50 -12.94 11.90 6.05
N ALA A 51 -11.85 11.18 5.83
CA ALA A 51 -11.21 10.38 6.87
C ALA A 51 -10.66 11.25 7.99
N LYS A 52 -10.01 12.36 7.65
CA LYS A 52 -9.50 13.33 8.62
C LYS A 52 -10.58 13.85 9.53
N LYS A 53 -11.72 14.23 8.96
CA LYS A 53 -12.85 14.74 9.72
C LYS A 53 -13.44 13.68 10.65
N LYS A 54 -13.58 12.45 10.15
CA LYS A 54 -14.23 11.36 10.87
C LYS A 54 -13.34 10.72 11.94
N PHE A 55 -12.05 10.63 11.69
CA PHE A 55 -11.13 9.86 12.52
C PHE A 55 -10.06 10.69 13.23
N LYS A 56 -10.16 12.02 13.22
CA LYS A 56 -9.18 12.88 13.89
C LYS A 56 -9.00 12.45 15.35
N GLY A 57 -7.76 12.16 15.74
CA GLY A 57 -7.43 11.72 17.09
C GLY A 57 -7.93 10.34 17.48
N LYS A 58 -8.53 9.59 16.55
CA LYS A 58 -9.13 8.27 16.79
C LYS A 58 -8.35 7.18 16.08
N ASN A 59 -8.55 5.94 16.52
CA ASN A 59 -8.00 4.78 15.82
C ASN A 59 -8.40 4.79 14.36
N PHE A 60 -7.43 4.47 13.50
CA PHE A 60 -7.66 4.38 12.07
C PHE A 60 -7.00 3.10 11.56
N PHE A 61 -7.81 2.05 11.40
CA PHE A 61 -7.36 0.70 11.04
C PHE A 61 -6.29 0.20 12.02
N ASN A 62 -5.06 -0.05 11.56
CA ASN A 62 -4.00 -0.56 12.43
C ASN A 62 -3.21 0.53 13.14
N SER A 63 -3.56 1.80 12.91
CA SER A 63 -2.88 2.91 13.54
C SER A 63 -3.64 3.43 14.77
N VAL A 64 -2.88 3.84 15.78
CA VAL A 64 -3.45 4.33 17.04
C VAL A 64 -4.29 5.58 16.81
N THR A 65 -3.82 6.47 15.92
CA THR A 65 -4.57 7.65 15.51
C THR A 65 -4.47 7.84 14.00
N PHE A 66 -5.44 8.55 13.43
CA PHE A 66 -5.42 8.91 12.01
C PHE A 66 -4.13 9.65 11.65
N GLU A 67 -3.66 10.54 12.54
CA GLU A 67 -2.46 11.35 12.31
C GLU A 67 -1.17 10.53 12.19
N LYS A 68 -1.18 9.32 12.72
CA LYS A 68 -0.05 8.38 12.65
C LYS A 68 -0.25 7.26 11.65
N ALA A 69 -1.30 7.34 10.84
CA ALA A 69 -1.64 6.28 9.90
C ALA A 69 -0.61 6.15 8.77
N TYR A 70 -0.46 4.92 8.31
CA TYR A 70 0.33 4.62 7.11
C TYR A 70 -0.54 4.73 5.88
N ILE A 71 0.09 4.85 4.73
CA ILE A 71 -0.62 4.90 3.44
C ILE A 71 -1.49 3.64 3.23
N THR A 72 -1.05 2.51 3.73
CA THR A 72 -1.79 1.25 3.64
C THR A 72 -3.09 1.29 4.44
N ASP A 73 -3.12 1.97 5.57
CA ASP A 73 -4.37 2.19 6.31
C ASP A 73 -5.34 3.01 5.49
N PHE A 74 -4.84 4.05 4.83
CA PHE A 74 -5.67 4.89 3.97
C PHE A 74 -6.20 4.11 2.76
N MET A 75 -5.37 3.24 2.18
CA MET A 75 -5.81 2.37 1.09
C MET A 75 -6.94 1.44 1.54
N LYS A 76 -6.89 0.93 2.76
CA LYS A 76 -8.00 0.14 3.33
C LYS A 76 -9.28 0.97 3.41
N PHE A 77 -9.16 2.23 3.80
CA PHE A 77 -10.31 3.14 3.86
C PHE A 77 -10.91 3.35 2.47
N LEU A 78 -10.07 3.54 1.46
CA LEU A 78 -10.53 3.67 0.08
C LEU A 78 -11.28 2.40 -0.38
N LEU A 79 -10.74 1.22 -0.06
CA LEU A 79 -11.39 -0.05 -0.44
C LEU A 79 -12.75 -0.21 0.23
N ILE A 80 -12.88 0.14 1.50
CA ILE A 80 -14.16 0.08 2.21
C ILE A 80 -15.19 0.99 1.55
N ASN A 81 -14.76 2.13 1.02
CA ASN A 81 -15.61 3.08 0.33
C ASN A 81 -15.81 2.76 -1.16
N LYS A 82 -15.45 1.53 -1.57
CA LYS A 82 -15.67 1.02 -2.94
C LYS A 82 -14.88 1.78 -4.00
N VAL A 83 -13.79 2.42 -3.63
CA VAL A 83 -12.89 3.04 -4.60
C VAL A 83 -12.09 1.94 -5.29
N LYS A 84 -12.04 1.98 -6.62
CA LYS A 84 -11.28 1.01 -7.40
C LYS A 84 -9.81 1.39 -7.43
N ILE A 85 -8.95 0.47 -7.06
CA ILE A 85 -7.50 0.64 -7.11
C ILE A 85 -6.96 -0.47 -8.00
N ASN A 86 -6.38 -0.07 -9.15
CA ASN A 86 -5.77 -1.01 -10.06
C ASN A 86 -4.36 -1.36 -9.61
N PHE A 87 -3.91 -2.51 -9.99
CA PHE A 87 -2.64 -3.07 -9.56
C PHE A 87 -1.70 -3.19 -10.76
N ILE A 88 -0.46 -2.70 -10.60
CA ILE A 88 0.60 -2.87 -11.59
C ILE A 88 1.65 -3.77 -10.96
N GLU A 89 1.87 -4.94 -11.54
CA GLU A 89 2.81 -5.92 -11.03
C GLU A 89 4.22 -5.64 -11.57
N ILE A 90 5.19 -5.60 -10.65
CA ILE A 90 6.60 -5.48 -10.99
C ILE A 90 7.26 -6.77 -10.53
N LYS A 91 7.81 -7.55 -11.46
CA LYS A 91 8.34 -8.89 -11.16
C LYS A 91 9.83 -8.89 -10.83
N SER A 92 10.57 -7.88 -11.25
CA SER A 92 12.02 -7.83 -11.06
C SER A 92 12.53 -6.39 -11.20
N ASN A 93 13.87 -6.24 -11.08
CA ASN A 93 14.55 -4.97 -11.28
C ASN A 93 14.23 -3.91 -10.21
N TRP A 94 13.91 -4.37 -8.99
CA TRP A 94 13.77 -3.47 -7.86
C TRP A 94 14.36 -4.12 -6.60
N LYS A 95 14.82 -3.29 -5.68
CA LYS A 95 15.31 -3.72 -4.37
C LYS A 95 14.97 -2.67 -3.33
N GLU A 96 14.62 -3.12 -2.13
CA GLU A 96 14.40 -2.25 -0.99
C GLU A 96 15.68 -2.19 -0.17
N ILE A 97 16.10 -0.98 0.21
CA ILE A 97 17.33 -0.78 0.96
C ILE A 97 17.00 -0.09 2.28
N ASP A 98 17.04 -0.83 3.37
CA ASP A 98 16.82 -0.33 4.72
C ASP A 98 18.07 -0.47 5.58
N THR A 99 19.01 -1.34 5.19
CA THR A 99 20.24 -1.64 5.92
C THR A 99 21.44 -1.61 5.00
N THR A 100 22.65 -1.58 5.59
CA THR A 100 23.90 -1.67 4.81
C THR A 100 24.01 -3.02 4.10
N GLU A 101 23.47 -4.08 4.70
CA GLU A 101 23.43 -5.39 4.08
C GLU A 101 22.55 -5.38 2.83
N ASP A 102 21.39 -4.71 2.90
CA ASP A 102 20.49 -4.55 1.76
C ASP A 102 21.18 -3.78 0.63
N LEU A 103 21.96 -2.76 0.98
CA LEU A 103 22.72 -1.99 -0.01
C LEU A 103 23.71 -2.88 -0.74
N ALA A 104 24.45 -3.72 -0.01
CA ALA A 104 25.41 -4.64 -0.61
C ALA A 104 24.71 -5.62 -1.57
N LYS A 105 23.56 -6.16 -1.18
CA LYS A 105 22.78 -7.05 -2.03
C LYS A 105 22.29 -6.33 -3.29
N ALA A 106 21.84 -5.09 -3.16
CA ALA A 106 21.40 -4.30 -4.30
C ALA A 106 22.53 -4.00 -5.27
N GLN A 107 23.72 -3.66 -4.76
CA GLN A 107 24.90 -3.45 -5.58
C GLN A 107 25.24 -4.71 -6.39
N ASN A 108 25.22 -5.89 -5.75
CA ASN A 108 25.48 -7.14 -6.44
C ASN A 108 24.43 -7.44 -7.51
N PHE A 109 23.17 -7.08 -7.25
CA PHE A 109 22.08 -7.31 -8.19
C PHE A 109 22.16 -6.40 -9.42
N PHE A 110 22.43 -5.10 -9.22
CA PHE A 110 22.39 -4.13 -10.31
C PHE A 110 23.71 -3.88 -11.01
N LEU A 111 24.85 -4.17 -10.36
CA LEU A 111 26.17 -3.87 -10.89
C LEU A 111 26.93 -5.08 -11.46
N LYS A 112 26.25 -6.17 -11.68
CA LYS A 112 26.85 -7.36 -12.30
C LYS A 112 27.12 -7.15 -13.77
#